data_aa153ed34f72aab230d25736459af90c
#
_entry.id   aa153ed34f72aab230d25736459af90c
#
_cell.length_a   1.000
_cell.length_b   1.000
_cell.length_c   1.000
_cell.angle_alpha   90.00
_cell.angle_beta   90.00
_cell.angle_gamma   90.00
#
_symmetry.space_group_name_H-M   'P 1'
#
loop_
_entity.id
_entity.type
_entity.pdbx_description
1 polymer ?
#
loop_
_entity_poly.entity_id
_entity_poly.type
_entity_poly.pdbx_seq_one_letter_code
_entity_poly.pdbx_strand_id
1 'polypeptide(L)'
;VGKDKQGDNNVVTPVQEAMMSNGWELSTPEGGDFDESMGIKPVYGLQDNYFDITIGQGFSVAVKIMSLKEHKCIRYIFVPEGQTVTVNEIPQGKYYLKLAYGNDWMVKTEGNHTLGKFTKNAFYEKSTNIFDFGMKNSTQIVNYKLEINVIDGSAKNNFQTIAINETEFEND
;
A
#
# COMPACT_ATOMS: atom_id res chain seq x y z
N VAL A 1 3.19 -17.81 30.92
CA VAL A 1 1.85 -17.61 30.38
C VAL A 1 1.81 -16.38 29.49
N GLY A 2 2.14 -15.20 29.98
CA GLY A 2 2.26 -14.02 29.15
C GLY A 2 3.32 -14.13 28.09
N LYS A 3 4.32 -14.89 28.35
CA LYS A 3 5.36 -15.25 27.43
C LYS A 3 4.84 -16.01 26.24
N ASP A 4 3.91 -16.92 26.44
CA ASP A 4 3.35 -17.74 25.38
C ASP A 4 2.56 -16.89 24.40
N LYS A 5 1.80 -15.94 24.90
CA LYS A 5 1.06 -15.01 24.06
C LYS A 5 1.98 -14.15 23.20
N GLN A 6 3.06 -13.69 23.79
CA GLN A 6 4.04 -12.90 23.07
C GLN A 6 4.74 -13.76 22.02
N GLY A 7 5.01 -15.02 22.32
CA GLY A 7 5.56 -15.96 21.38
C GLY A 7 4.64 -16.20 20.21
N ASP A 8 3.33 -16.30 20.46
CA ASP A 8 2.34 -16.54 19.43
C ASP A 8 2.31 -15.46 18.36
N ASN A 9 2.53 -14.20 18.74
CA ASN A 9 2.54 -13.08 17.81
C ASN A 9 3.73 -13.15 16.84
N ASN A 10 4.78 -13.86 17.22
CA ASN A 10 5.99 -13.98 16.43
C ASN A 10 6.14 -15.36 15.79
N VAL A 11 5.17 -16.23 15.98
CA VAL A 11 5.22 -17.58 15.44
C VAL A 11 4.99 -17.53 13.92
N VAL A 12 5.89 -18.18 13.21
CA VAL A 12 5.79 -18.34 11.75
C VAL A 12 4.67 -19.34 11.47
N THR A 13 3.75 -18.94 10.57
CA THR A 13 2.64 -19.82 10.18
C THR A 13 3.13 -20.91 9.21
N PRO A 14 2.38 -22.02 9.04
CA PRO A 14 2.74 -23.02 8.04
C PRO A 14 2.83 -22.44 6.62
N VAL A 15 1.99 -21.48 6.28
CA VAL A 15 2.05 -20.83 4.98
C VAL A 15 3.35 -20.04 4.83
N GLN A 16 3.73 -19.30 5.87
CA GLN A 16 4.98 -18.54 5.86
C GLN A 16 6.20 -19.49 5.78
N GLU A 17 6.16 -20.62 6.49
CA GLU A 17 7.24 -21.61 6.41
C GLU A 17 7.41 -22.14 4.99
N ALA A 18 6.30 -22.47 4.33
CA ALA A 18 6.34 -22.93 2.95
C ALA A 18 6.91 -21.86 2.02
N MET A 19 6.54 -20.60 2.23
CA MET A 19 7.07 -19.50 1.46
C MET A 19 8.57 -19.32 1.68
N MET A 20 9.01 -19.41 2.93
CA MET A 20 10.44 -19.32 3.26
C MET A 20 11.25 -20.41 2.57
N SER A 21 10.69 -21.63 2.49
CA SER A 21 11.33 -22.74 1.77
C SER A 21 11.46 -22.46 0.28
N ASN A 22 10.65 -21.54 -0.25
CA ASN A 22 10.65 -21.16 -1.65
C ASN A 22 11.38 -19.83 -1.91
N GLY A 23 12.14 -19.34 -0.93
CA GLY A 23 12.96 -18.16 -1.11
C GLY A 23 12.35 -16.84 -0.64
N TRP A 24 11.17 -16.88 -0.03
CA TRP A 24 10.56 -15.68 0.57
C TRP A 24 11.17 -15.40 1.93
N GLU A 25 11.25 -14.12 2.29
CA GLU A 25 11.72 -13.72 3.61
C GLU A 25 10.91 -12.55 4.15
N LEU A 26 10.83 -12.46 5.47
CA LEU A 26 10.15 -11.35 6.14
C LEU A 26 10.94 -10.06 5.89
N SER A 27 10.21 -8.98 5.68
CA SER A 27 10.77 -7.68 5.40
C SER A 27 9.95 -6.60 6.12
N THR A 28 10.62 -5.53 6.51
CA THR A 28 9.96 -4.35 7.07
C THR A 28 10.33 -3.17 6.19
N PRO A 29 9.58 -2.95 5.10
CA PRO A 29 9.89 -1.83 4.21
C PRO A 29 9.79 -0.50 4.93
N GLU A 30 10.59 0.45 4.52
CA GLU A 30 10.47 1.83 4.98
C GLU A 30 9.26 2.48 4.33
N GLY A 31 8.71 3.50 4.99
CA GLY A 31 7.62 4.27 4.42
C GLY A 31 8.05 5.04 3.18
N GLY A 32 7.21 5.03 2.16
CA GLY A 32 7.46 5.74 0.93
C GLY A 32 7.28 4.87 -0.31
N ASP A 33 7.76 5.38 -1.44
CA ASP A 33 7.70 4.65 -2.71
C ASP A 33 8.54 3.39 -2.66
N PHE A 34 7.97 2.29 -3.14
CA PHE A 34 8.75 1.08 -3.38
C PHE A 34 9.74 1.29 -4.52
N ASP A 35 10.82 0.55 -4.48
CA ASP A 35 11.79 0.49 -5.57
C ASP A 35 11.12 -0.02 -6.86
N GLU A 36 11.61 0.43 -8.02
CA GLU A 36 11.07 0.00 -9.33
C GLU A 36 11.08 -1.50 -9.53
N SER A 37 11.97 -2.21 -8.82
CA SER A 37 12.01 -3.68 -8.90
C SER A 37 10.68 -4.31 -8.51
N MET A 38 9.83 -3.58 -7.76
CA MET A 38 8.50 -4.04 -7.39
C MET A 38 7.49 -3.94 -8.55
N GLY A 39 7.93 -3.52 -9.72
CA GLY A 39 7.12 -3.56 -10.93
C GLY A 39 6.49 -2.23 -11.33
N ILE A 40 6.59 -1.21 -10.51
CA ILE A 40 6.00 0.11 -10.79
C ILE A 40 7.11 1.15 -10.88
N LYS A 41 7.22 1.76 -12.04
CA LYS A 41 8.12 2.90 -12.22
C LYS A 41 7.39 4.16 -11.79
N PRO A 42 7.86 4.86 -10.75
CA PRO A 42 7.17 6.06 -10.25
C PRO A 42 7.07 7.14 -11.32
N VAL A 43 5.92 7.78 -11.40
CA VAL A 43 5.68 8.91 -12.30
C VAL A 43 5.53 10.16 -11.44
N TYR A 44 6.27 11.21 -11.78
CA TYR A 44 6.30 12.45 -11.01
C TYR A 44 5.73 13.59 -11.83
N GLY A 45 4.93 14.43 -11.16
CA GLY A 45 4.41 15.65 -11.77
C GLY A 45 5.33 16.83 -11.57
N LEU A 46 4.97 17.95 -12.16
CA LEU A 46 5.75 19.18 -12.09
C LEU A 46 5.42 20.01 -10.84
N GLN A 47 4.28 19.77 -10.23
CA GLN A 47 3.84 20.47 -9.03
C GLN A 47 3.91 19.58 -7.82
N ASP A 48 3.97 20.18 -6.65
CA ASP A 48 4.05 19.43 -5.39
C ASP A 48 2.65 19.05 -4.88
N ASN A 49 1.83 18.48 -5.74
CA ASN A 49 0.58 17.85 -5.32
C ASN A 49 0.91 16.61 -4.50
N TYR A 50 0.14 16.35 -3.47
CA TYR A 50 0.50 15.21 -2.60
C TYR A 50 -0.68 14.55 -1.91
N PHE A 51 -0.43 13.29 -1.53
CA PHE A 51 -1.23 12.58 -0.54
C PHE A 51 -0.44 12.49 0.76
N ASP A 52 -1.09 12.77 1.88
CA ASP A 52 -0.61 12.36 3.20
C ASP A 52 -1.39 11.12 3.60
N ILE A 53 -0.70 10.01 3.79
CA ILE A 53 -1.34 8.74 4.12
C ILE A 53 -0.92 8.32 5.52
N THR A 54 -1.88 8.25 6.43
CA THR A 54 -1.63 7.85 7.81
C THR A 54 -2.36 6.55 8.10
N ILE A 55 -1.66 5.59 8.70
CA ILE A 55 -2.29 4.37 9.19
C ILE A 55 -2.08 4.24 10.69
N GLY A 56 -3.12 3.77 11.39
CA GLY A 56 -3.03 3.52 12.83
C GLY A 56 -2.18 2.30 13.15
N GLN A 57 -2.12 1.96 14.43
CA GLN A 57 -1.35 0.83 14.92
C GLN A 57 -2.01 -0.50 14.54
N GLY A 58 -1.20 -1.56 14.44
CA GLY A 58 -1.67 -2.92 14.28
C GLY A 58 -1.64 -3.46 12.86
N PHE A 59 -1.68 -2.61 11.85
CA PHE A 59 -1.64 -3.00 10.44
C PHE A 59 -0.75 -2.04 9.66
N SER A 60 -0.10 -2.55 8.61
CA SER A 60 0.54 -1.72 7.59
C SER A 60 -0.34 -1.72 6.35
N VAL A 61 -0.09 -0.81 5.43
CA VAL A 61 -0.83 -0.74 4.17
C VAL A 61 0.11 -0.48 3.00
N ALA A 62 -0.13 -1.19 1.90
CA ALA A 62 0.53 -0.92 0.62
C ALA A 62 -0.51 -0.27 -0.28
N VAL A 63 -0.18 0.86 -0.88
CA VAL A 63 -1.13 1.67 -1.65
C VAL A 63 -0.63 1.83 -3.07
N LYS A 64 -1.49 1.50 -4.03
CA LYS A 64 -1.25 1.77 -5.45
C LYS A 64 -2.10 2.96 -5.86
N ILE A 65 -1.45 4.00 -6.38
CA ILE A 65 -2.14 5.19 -6.90
C ILE A 65 -2.38 4.95 -8.38
N MET A 66 -3.66 4.82 -8.75
CA MET A 66 -4.06 4.39 -10.07
C MET A 66 -4.63 5.55 -10.89
N SER A 67 -4.14 5.73 -12.11
CA SER A 67 -4.71 6.70 -13.03
C SER A 67 -6.12 6.26 -13.42
N LEU A 68 -7.10 7.14 -13.22
CA LEU A 68 -8.49 6.84 -13.59
C LEU A 68 -8.63 6.67 -15.10
N LYS A 69 -7.92 7.46 -15.87
CA LYS A 69 -8.01 7.44 -17.33
C LYS A 69 -7.40 6.18 -17.94
N GLU A 70 -6.23 5.79 -17.43
CA GLU A 70 -5.46 4.70 -18.03
C GLU A 70 -5.55 3.39 -17.26
N HIS A 71 -6.10 3.42 -16.05
CA HIS A 71 -6.14 2.26 -15.14
C HIS A 71 -4.76 1.68 -14.91
N LYS A 72 -3.77 2.58 -14.78
CA LYS A 72 -2.36 2.22 -14.62
C LYS A 72 -1.83 2.77 -13.32
N CYS A 73 -1.05 1.98 -12.62
CA CYS A 73 -0.42 2.41 -11.38
C CYS A 73 0.72 3.38 -11.67
N ILE A 74 0.69 4.55 -11.03
CA ILE A 74 1.76 5.54 -11.21
C ILE A 74 2.70 5.62 -10.01
N ARG A 75 2.25 5.18 -8.84
CA ARG A 75 3.06 5.15 -7.62
C ARG A 75 2.64 3.97 -6.76
N TYR A 76 3.60 3.28 -6.20
CA TYR A 76 3.36 2.15 -5.29
C TYR A 76 4.05 2.46 -3.97
N ILE A 77 3.29 2.56 -2.89
CA ILE A 77 3.72 3.15 -1.62
C ILE A 77 3.53 2.15 -0.49
N PHE A 78 4.49 2.09 0.43
CA PHE A 78 4.32 1.36 1.68
C PHE A 78 4.17 2.34 2.83
N VAL A 79 3.15 2.14 3.67
CA VAL A 79 2.94 2.93 4.88
C VAL A 79 3.02 1.99 6.07
N PRO A 80 4.12 2.02 6.84
CA PRO A 80 4.25 1.17 8.03
C PRO A 80 3.23 1.55 9.10
N GLU A 81 2.85 0.56 9.90
CA GLU A 81 1.88 0.79 10.97
C GLU A 81 2.26 1.98 11.86
N GLY A 82 1.27 2.77 12.22
CA GLY A 82 1.43 3.92 13.09
C GLY A 82 2.16 5.10 12.47
N GLN A 83 2.38 5.09 11.15
CA GLN A 83 3.16 6.14 10.49
C GLN A 83 2.36 6.92 9.47
N THR A 84 2.89 8.07 9.08
CA THR A 84 2.39 8.89 7.99
C THR A 84 3.44 8.95 6.90
N VAL A 85 3.02 8.75 5.66
CA VAL A 85 3.88 8.90 4.48
C VAL A 85 3.29 9.97 3.59
N THR A 86 4.12 10.93 3.17
CA THR A 86 3.73 11.95 2.21
C THR A 86 4.22 11.54 0.82
N VAL A 87 3.29 11.46 -0.11
CA VAL A 87 3.58 11.07 -1.50
C VAL A 87 3.50 12.32 -2.35
N ASN A 88 4.66 12.90 -2.69
CA ASN A 88 4.76 14.18 -3.39
C ASN A 88 4.71 14.04 -4.90
N GLU A 89 4.56 15.18 -5.55
CA GLU A 89 4.72 15.31 -7.00
C GLU A 89 3.76 14.39 -7.77
N ILE A 90 2.52 14.33 -7.31
CA ILE A 90 1.48 13.61 -8.03
C ILE A 90 1.12 14.42 -9.30
N PRO A 91 1.20 13.80 -10.48
CA PRO A 91 0.83 14.52 -11.70
C PRO A 91 -0.62 14.98 -11.65
N GLN A 92 -0.91 16.11 -12.27
CA GLN A 92 -2.29 16.56 -12.40
C GLN A 92 -3.11 15.49 -13.13
N GLY A 93 -4.34 15.28 -12.68
CA GLY A 93 -5.20 14.22 -13.19
C GLY A 93 -6.12 13.69 -12.12
N LYS A 94 -6.82 12.62 -12.43
CA LYS A 94 -7.75 11.97 -11.52
C LYS A 94 -7.26 10.57 -11.20
N TYR A 95 -7.41 10.18 -9.92
CA TYR A 95 -6.86 8.92 -9.43
C TYR A 95 -7.84 8.20 -8.52
N TYR A 96 -7.69 6.89 -8.44
CA TYR A 96 -8.28 6.08 -7.40
C TYR A 96 -7.17 5.24 -6.77
N LEU A 97 -7.47 4.61 -5.64
CA LEU A 97 -6.48 3.86 -4.88
C LEU A 97 -6.85 2.39 -4.84
N LYS A 98 -5.84 1.53 -4.89
CA LYS A 98 -5.94 0.14 -4.49
C LYS A 98 -5.11 -0.02 -3.22
N LEU A 99 -5.63 -0.74 -2.23
CA LEU A 99 -5.01 -0.86 -0.93
C LEU A 99 -4.90 -2.32 -0.54
N ALA A 100 -3.72 -2.69 -0.05
CA ALA A 100 -3.49 -3.99 0.56
C ALA A 100 -3.15 -3.76 2.03
N TYR A 101 -3.88 -4.40 2.93
CA TYR A 101 -3.66 -4.29 4.37
C TYR A 101 -3.16 -5.61 4.91
N GLY A 102 -2.37 -5.55 5.95
CA GLY A 102 -1.96 -6.78 6.60
C GLY A 102 -0.79 -6.62 7.54
N ASN A 103 -0.25 -7.78 7.88
CA ASN A 103 0.94 -7.91 8.71
C ASN A 103 1.92 -8.85 8.02
N ASP A 104 3.16 -8.85 8.51
CA ASP A 104 4.20 -9.76 8.04
C ASP A 104 4.38 -9.69 6.52
N TRP A 105 4.87 -8.54 6.06
CA TRP A 105 5.24 -8.36 4.66
C TRP A 105 6.41 -9.29 4.33
N MET A 106 6.27 -10.06 3.26
CA MET A 106 7.33 -10.94 2.79
C MET A 106 7.72 -10.58 1.37
N VAL A 107 8.99 -10.78 1.06
CA VAL A 107 9.55 -10.47 -0.25
C VAL A 107 10.31 -11.65 -0.81
N LYS A 108 10.35 -11.72 -2.14
CA LYS A 108 11.16 -12.68 -2.87
C LYS A 108 11.78 -11.98 -4.07
N THR A 109 13.08 -12.12 -4.23
CA THR A 109 13.79 -11.55 -5.36
C THR A 109 13.95 -12.59 -6.45
N GLU A 110 13.54 -12.25 -7.66
CA GLU A 110 13.67 -13.11 -8.84
C GLU A 110 14.31 -12.29 -9.96
N GLY A 111 15.63 -12.45 -10.13
CA GLY A 111 16.36 -11.63 -11.09
C GLY A 111 16.31 -10.17 -10.72
N ASN A 112 15.77 -9.34 -11.61
CA ASN A 112 15.62 -7.90 -11.37
C ASN A 112 14.27 -7.53 -10.76
N HIS A 113 13.43 -8.52 -10.47
CA HIS A 113 12.09 -8.30 -9.92
C HIS A 113 12.04 -8.68 -8.46
N THR A 114 11.31 -7.88 -7.70
CA THR A 114 11.01 -8.18 -6.30
C THR A 114 9.51 -8.35 -6.18
N LEU A 115 9.11 -9.49 -5.64
CA LEU A 115 7.73 -9.76 -5.30
C LEU A 115 7.53 -9.43 -3.83
N GLY A 116 6.39 -8.89 -3.48
CA GLY A 116 6.09 -8.58 -2.09
C GLY A 116 4.62 -8.67 -1.80
N LYS A 117 4.27 -9.15 -0.62
CA LYS A 117 2.88 -9.20 -0.16
C LYS A 117 2.79 -9.40 1.34
N PHE A 118 1.63 -9.02 1.91
CA PHE A 118 1.31 -9.35 3.28
C PHE A 118 0.96 -10.84 3.36
N THR A 119 1.44 -11.49 4.40
CA THR A 119 1.27 -12.94 4.58
C THR A 119 0.46 -13.29 5.82
N LYS A 120 -0.05 -12.28 6.53
CA LYS A 120 -0.86 -12.47 7.72
C LYS A 120 -1.95 -11.40 7.78
N ASN A 121 -3.19 -11.83 8.01
CA ASN A 121 -4.35 -10.93 8.11
C ASN A 121 -4.53 -10.04 6.88
N ALA A 122 -4.15 -10.53 5.70
CA ALA A 122 -4.20 -9.74 4.47
C ALA A 122 -5.62 -9.56 3.96
N PHE A 123 -5.97 -8.33 3.58
CA PHE A 123 -7.20 -8.05 2.86
C PHE A 123 -6.98 -6.84 1.94
N TYR A 124 -7.90 -6.63 1.00
CA TYR A 124 -7.69 -5.69 -0.10
C TYR A 124 -8.93 -4.87 -0.35
N GLU A 125 -8.72 -3.61 -0.72
CA GLU A 125 -9.80 -2.68 -1.05
C GLU A 125 -9.42 -1.79 -2.22
N LYS A 126 -10.44 -1.19 -2.81
CA LYS A 126 -10.28 -0.17 -3.84
C LYS A 126 -11.14 1.03 -3.44
N SER A 127 -10.62 2.25 -3.58
CA SER A 127 -11.40 3.44 -3.27
C SER A 127 -12.51 3.63 -4.30
N THR A 128 -13.68 4.06 -3.83
CA THR A 128 -14.76 4.52 -4.72
C THR A 128 -14.70 6.03 -4.91
N ASN A 129 -14.02 6.73 -4.01
CA ASN A 129 -13.71 8.14 -4.18
C ASN A 129 -12.71 8.32 -5.32
N ILE A 130 -12.90 9.41 -6.06
CA ILE A 130 -11.93 9.84 -7.07
C ILE A 130 -11.17 11.03 -6.50
N PHE A 131 -9.85 10.99 -6.59
CA PHE A 131 -8.99 12.05 -6.09
C PHE A 131 -8.56 12.91 -7.27
N ASP A 132 -9.02 14.14 -7.30
CA ASP A 132 -8.81 15.05 -8.42
C ASP A 132 -7.67 16.02 -8.08
N PHE A 133 -6.56 15.91 -8.81
CA PHE A 133 -5.39 16.76 -8.64
C PHE A 133 -5.34 17.88 -9.67
N GLY A 134 -6.49 18.24 -10.21
CA GLY A 134 -6.63 19.41 -11.07
C GLY A 134 -6.33 19.15 -12.52
N MET A 135 -6.45 20.22 -13.30
CA MET A 135 -6.24 20.19 -14.74
C MET A 135 -4.77 20.46 -15.06
N LYS A 136 -4.34 19.96 -16.20
CA LYS A 136 -2.95 20.01 -16.65
C LYS A 136 -2.30 21.39 -16.58
N ASN A 137 -3.06 22.44 -16.77
CA ASN A 137 -2.53 23.82 -16.81
C ASN A 137 -2.76 24.61 -15.52
N SER A 138 -3.28 23.96 -14.48
CA SER A 138 -3.48 24.63 -13.20
C SER A 138 -2.13 24.83 -12.50
N THR A 139 -1.99 25.96 -11.79
CA THR A 139 -0.82 26.21 -10.95
C THR A 139 -1.11 25.91 -9.48
N GLN A 140 -2.32 25.49 -9.17
CA GLN A 140 -2.76 25.24 -7.81
C GLN A 140 -2.25 23.90 -7.31
N ILE A 141 -1.68 23.92 -6.10
CA ILE A 141 -1.27 22.69 -5.43
C ILE A 141 -2.47 22.08 -4.73
N VAL A 142 -2.67 20.78 -4.93
CA VAL A 142 -3.78 20.03 -4.34
C VAL A 142 -3.20 18.96 -3.41
N ASN A 143 -3.85 18.74 -2.28
CA ASN A 143 -3.46 17.67 -1.38
C ASN A 143 -4.68 16.98 -0.80
N TYR A 144 -4.50 15.70 -0.48
CA TYR A 144 -5.48 14.90 0.22
C TYR A 144 -4.84 14.25 1.44
N LYS A 145 -5.52 14.30 2.57
CA LYS A 145 -5.07 13.64 3.79
C LYS A 145 -5.93 12.39 4.01
N LEU A 146 -5.29 11.24 3.92
CA LEU A 146 -5.95 9.96 4.07
C LEU A 146 -5.65 9.40 5.46
N GLU A 147 -6.70 9.06 6.19
CA GLU A 147 -6.57 8.46 7.52
C GLU A 147 -7.19 7.08 7.49
N ILE A 148 -6.39 6.10 7.85
CA ILE A 148 -6.74 4.68 7.77
C ILE A 148 -6.58 4.07 9.16
N ASN A 149 -7.61 3.39 9.64
CA ASN A 149 -7.56 2.59 10.87
C ASN A 149 -8.18 1.24 10.60
N VAL A 150 -7.54 0.19 11.06
CA VAL A 150 -8.10 -1.16 10.97
C VAL A 150 -8.60 -1.55 12.36
N ILE A 151 -9.91 -1.77 12.46
CA ILE A 151 -10.58 -2.09 13.72
C ILE A 151 -11.40 -3.35 13.48
N ASP A 152 -11.14 -4.39 14.29
CA ASP A 152 -11.84 -5.68 14.16
C ASP A 152 -11.79 -6.25 12.76
N GLY A 153 -10.62 -6.15 12.12
CA GLY A 153 -10.40 -6.72 10.79
C GLY A 153 -11.01 -5.93 9.64
N SER A 154 -11.54 -4.74 9.91
CA SER A 154 -12.13 -3.88 8.89
C SER A 154 -11.45 -2.53 8.86
N ALA A 155 -11.22 -2.00 7.67
CA ALA A 155 -10.67 -0.67 7.53
C ALA A 155 -11.75 0.39 7.79
N LYS A 156 -11.39 1.37 8.63
CA LYS A 156 -12.21 2.55 8.91
C LYS A 156 -11.44 3.75 8.38
N ASN A 157 -11.78 4.15 7.17
CA ASN A 157 -11.05 5.18 6.44
C ASN A 157 -11.89 6.45 6.37
N ASN A 158 -11.22 7.60 6.19
CA ASN A 158 -11.92 8.85 5.92
C ASN A 158 -12.28 9.01 4.43
N PHE A 159 -12.26 7.92 3.70
CA PHE A 159 -12.71 7.83 2.30
C PHE A 159 -13.42 6.48 2.11
N GLN A 160 -14.19 6.36 1.03
CA GLN A 160 -15.01 5.17 0.81
C GLN A 160 -14.28 4.13 -0.04
N THR A 161 -14.49 2.87 0.30
CA THR A 161 -13.85 1.75 -0.39
C THR A 161 -14.82 0.61 -0.61
N ILE A 162 -14.44 -0.29 -1.50
CA ILE A 162 -15.10 -1.59 -1.68
C ILE A 162 -14.03 -2.67 -1.60
N ALA A 163 -14.44 -3.86 -1.17
CA ALA A 163 -13.53 -5.01 -1.11
C ALA A 163 -13.15 -5.49 -2.51
N ILE A 164 -11.89 -5.85 -2.69
CA ILE A 164 -11.41 -6.51 -3.89
C ILE A 164 -10.56 -7.71 -3.46
N ASN A 165 -10.20 -8.56 -4.41
CA ASN A 165 -9.33 -9.69 -4.12
C ASN A 165 -7.87 -9.37 -4.46
N GLU A 166 -6.97 -10.27 -4.08
CA GLU A 166 -5.54 -10.10 -4.30
C GLU A 166 -5.21 -9.95 -5.79
N THR A 167 -5.86 -10.75 -6.63
CA THR A 167 -5.63 -10.70 -8.08
C THR A 167 -5.94 -9.32 -8.64
N GLU A 168 -7.04 -8.74 -8.23
CA GLU A 168 -7.41 -7.39 -8.68
C GLU A 168 -6.42 -6.34 -8.16
N PHE A 169 -5.93 -6.49 -6.94
CA PHE A 169 -4.91 -5.59 -6.41
C PHE A 169 -3.63 -5.68 -7.24
N GLU A 170 -3.25 -6.85 -7.68
CA GLU A 170 -2.00 -7.07 -8.40
C GLU A 170 -2.06 -6.68 -9.88
N ASN A 171 -3.24 -6.59 -10.44
CA ASN A 171 -3.41 -6.16 -11.83
C ASN A 171 -3.32 -4.64 -11.96
N ASP A 172 -2.41 -4.20 -12.80
CA ASP A 172 -2.23 -2.76 -13.07
C ASP A 172 -2.46 -2.42 -14.52
#